data_f821d5a8c78a61e0b9c09d79c0eaf023
#
_entry.id   f821d5a8c78a61e0b9c09d79c0eaf023
#
_cell.length_a   1.000
_cell.length_b   1.000
_cell.length_c   1.000
_cell.angle_alpha   90.00
_cell.angle_beta   90.00
_cell.angle_gamma   90.00
#
_symmetry.space_group_name_H-M   'P 1'
#
loop_
_entity.id
_entity.type
_entity.pdbx_description
1 polymer ?
#
loop_
_entity_poly.entity_id
_entity_poly.type
_entity_poly.pdbx_seq_one_letter_code
_entity_poly.pdbx_strand_id
1 'polypeptide(L)'
;MSTLVASQVKFYSDQDEDVFFAWLKSISCVQAIRGVGDNIETEVDDKKVDGPALRELIAICTRYEIEMSQLALLETDQNRAWFAGNQKAFWFEKVFGGQTGKRRLG
;
A
#
# COMPACT_ATOMS: atom_id res chain seq x y z
N MET A 1 10.67 -10.44 0.70
CA MET A 1 10.20 -9.64 -0.45
C MET A 1 8.70 -9.79 -0.56
N SER A 2 7.98 -8.71 -0.65
CA SER A 2 6.51 -8.74 -0.79
C SER A 2 6.12 -8.13 -2.12
N THR A 3 5.02 -8.63 -2.69
CA THR A 3 4.46 -8.08 -3.93
C THR A 3 3.12 -7.44 -3.62
N LEU A 4 3.00 -6.15 -3.92
CA LEU A 4 1.75 -5.43 -3.81
C LEU A 4 1.09 -5.39 -5.19
N VAL A 5 -0.21 -5.61 -5.23
CA VAL A 5 -0.95 -5.65 -6.50
C VAL A 5 -1.95 -4.51 -6.54
N ALA A 6 -1.86 -3.71 -7.60
CA ALA A 6 -2.83 -2.67 -7.89
C ALA A 6 -3.64 -3.12 -9.10
N SER A 7 -4.94 -3.36 -8.89
CA SER A 7 -5.82 -3.87 -9.94
C SER A 7 -6.62 -2.73 -10.53
N GLN A 8 -6.58 -2.61 -11.86
CA GLN A 8 -7.44 -1.68 -12.60
C GLN A 8 -7.36 -0.25 -12.08
N VAL A 9 -6.12 0.22 -11.86
CA VAL A 9 -5.89 1.59 -11.43
C VAL A 9 -6.41 2.55 -12.51
N LYS A 10 -7.20 3.53 -12.09
CA LYS A 10 -7.77 4.48 -13.03
C LYS A 10 -6.87 5.70 -13.12
N PHE A 11 -6.39 5.98 -14.33
CA PHE A 11 -5.64 7.19 -14.64
C PHE A 11 -6.52 8.10 -15.50
N TYR A 12 -6.54 9.37 -15.15
CA TYR A 12 -7.39 10.33 -15.85
C TYR A 12 -6.67 11.06 -16.98
N SER A 13 -5.36 10.87 -17.09
CA SER A 13 -4.55 11.42 -18.16
C SER A 13 -3.20 10.70 -18.18
N ASP A 14 -2.43 10.90 -19.26
CA ASP A 14 -1.07 10.35 -19.36
C ASP A 14 -0.17 10.92 -18.26
N GLN A 15 -0.35 12.19 -17.94
CA GLN A 15 0.44 12.82 -16.88
C GLN A 15 0.12 12.22 -15.51
N ASP A 16 -1.14 11.92 -15.25
CA ASP A 16 -1.56 11.26 -14.02
C ASP A 16 -0.87 9.90 -13.88
N GLU A 17 -0.81 9.15 -14.96
CA GLU A 17 -0.12 7.87 -14.97
C GLU A 17 1.38 8.04 -14.72
N ASP A 18 2.00 9.02 -15.38
CA ASP A 18 3.43 9.28 -15.19
C ASP A 18 3.75 9.65 -13.75
N VAL A 19 2.90 10.46 -13.12
CA VAL A 19 3.06 10.86 -11.73
C VAL A 19 2.98 9.64 -10.81
N PHE A 20 2.02 8.76 -11.06
CA PHE A 20 1.86 7.54 -10.28
C PHE A 20 3.16 6.71 -10.29
N PHE A 21 3.69 6.44 -11.47
CA PHE A 21 4.89 5.62 -11.58
C PHE A 21 6.13 6.32 -11.01
N ALA A 22 6.25 7.63 -11.20
CA ALA A 22 7.36 8.38 -10.64
C ALA A 22 7.32 8.36 -9.11
N TRP A 23 6.13 8.53 -8.54
CA TRP A 23 5.94 8.49 -7.09
C TRP A 23 6.32 7.10 -6.56
N LEU A 24 5.75 6.07 -7.16
CA LEU A 24 5.99 4.69 -6.73
C LEU A 24 7.48 4.35 -6.78
N LYS A 25 8.16 4.73 -7.86
CA LYS A 25 9.59 4.47 -8.00
C LYS A 25 10.44 5.24 -6.98
N SER A 26 9.94 6.36 -6.48
CA SER A 26 10.68 7.19 -5.53
C SER A 26 10.68 6.60 -4.12
N ILE A 27 9.82 5.63 -3.85
CA ILE A 27 9.74 5.02 -2.51
C ILE A 27 10.91 4.06 -2.36
N SER A 28 11.71 4.25 -1.31
CA SER A 28 12.99 3.55 -1.18
C SER A 28 12.89 2.03 -1.13
N CYS A 29 11.78 1.51 -0.64
CA CYS A 29 11.59 0.05 -0.52
C CYS A 29 11.14 -0.62 -1.83
N VAL A 30 10.78 0.16 -2.84
CA VAL A 30 10.29 -0.39 -4.12
C VAL A 30 11.47 -0.87 -4.94
N GLN A 31 11.45 -2.15 -5.33
CA GLN A 31 12.54 -2.78 -6.07
C GLN A 31 12.22 -2.92 -7.56
N ALA A 32 10.98 -3.23 -7.89
CA ALA A 32 10.58 -3.45 -9.28
C ALA A 32 9.09 -3.20 -9.43
N ILE A 33 8.69 -2.78 -10.63
CA ILE A 33 7.29 -2.53 -10.97
C ILE A 33 7.03 -3.20 -12.30
N ARG A 34 5.96 -4.02 -12.38
CA ARG A 34 5.61 -4.73 -13.61
C ARG A 34 4.13 -4.56 -13.92
N GLY A 35 3.82 -4.41 -15.19
CA GLY A 35 2.43 -4.52 -15.65
C GLY A 35 2.13 -5.98 -15.98
N VAL A 36 1.05 -6.53 -15.44
CA VAL A 36 0.61 -7.89 -15.68
C VAL A 36 -0.89 -7.87 -15.96
N GLY A 37 -1.26 -7.89 -17.25
CA GLY A 37 -2.65 -7.70 -17.63
C GLY A 37 -3.15 -6.34 -17.18
N ASP A 38 -4.26 -6.33 -16.45
CA ASP A 38 -4.82 -5.09 -15.90
C ASP A 38 -4.22 -4.72 -14.55
N ASN A 39 -3.24 -5.48 -14.08
CA ASN A 39 -2.65 -5.28 -12.77
C ASN A 39 -1.27 -4.64 -12.87
N ILE A 40 -0.92 -3.91 -11.83
CA ILE A 40 0.44 -3.40 -11.64
C ILE A 40 0.99 -4.07 -10.40
N GLU A 41 2.07 -4.83 -10.57
CA GLU A 41 2.72 -5.52 -9.48
C GLU A 41 3.95 -4.76 -9.04
N THR A 42 4.06 -4.50 -7.76
CA THR A 42 5.19 -3.76 -7.18
C THR A 42 5.90 -4.67 -6.20
N GLU A 43 7.18 -4.95 -6.47
CA GLU A 43 7.99 -5.71 -5.54
C GLU A 43 8.61 -4.80 -4.51
N VAL A 44 8.44 -5.14 -3.24
CA VAL A 44 8.87 -4.35 -2.11
C VAL A 44 9.87 -5.15 -1.28
N ASP A 45 11.00 -4.54 -0.95
CA ASP A 45 11.96 -5.14 -0.02
C ASP A 45 11.49 -4.86 1.40
N ASP A 46 11.00 -5.89 2.07
CA ASP A 46 10.43 -5.76 3.42
C ASP A 46 11.41 -5.14 4.40
N LYS A 47 12.70 -5.40 4.21
CA LYS A 47 13.74 -4.87 5.11
C LYS A 47 13.93 -3.37 4.97
N LYS A 48 13.46 -2.80 3.86
CA LYS A 48 13.59 -1.37 3.58
C LYS A 48 12.31 -0.60 3.82
N VAL A 49 11.26 -1.25 4.32
CA VAL A 49 10.00 -0.57 4.61
C VAL A 49 10.12 0.11 5.96
N ASP A 50 10.72 1.31 5.96
CA ASP A 50 10.80 2.14 7.15
C ASP A 50 9.52 2.97 7.30
N GLY A 51 9.46 3.81 8.34
CA GLY A 51 8.30 4.65 8.59
C GLY A 51 7.92 5.53 7.40
N PRO A 52 8.86 6.32 6.87
CA PRO A 52 8.56 7.16 5.72
C PRO A 52 8.09 6.38 4.50
N ALA A 53 8.73 5.24 4.20
CA ALA A 53 8.33 4.42 3.04
C ALA A 53 6.91 3.88 3.21
N LEU A 54 6.58 3.38 4.39
CA LEU A 54 5.24 2.84 4.63
C LEU A 54 4.18 3.94 4.53
N ARG A 55 4.47 5.14 5.02
CA ARG A 55 3.54 6.27 4.92
C ARG A 55 3.30 6.65 3.46
N GLU A 56 4.33 6.57 2.62
CA GLU A 56 4.16 6.84 1.18
C GLU A 56 3.32 5.76 0.51
N LEU A 57 3.52 4.51 0.88
CA LEU A 57 2.69 3.41 0.35
C LEU A 57 1.22 3.59 0.75
N ILE A 58 0.97 3.99 1.99
CA ILE A 58 -0.40 4.28 2.45
C ILE A 58 -1.00 5.40 1.62
N ALA A 59 -0.23 6.47 1.39
CA ALA A 59 -0.71 7.64 0.66
C ALA A 59 -1.04 7.31 -0.79
N ILE A 60 -0.15 6.60 -1.47
CA ILE A 60 -0.36 6.27 -2.89
C ILE A 60 -1.54 5.31 -3.06
N CYS A 61 -1.67 4.34 -2.16
CA CYS A 61 -2.80 3.43 -2.20
C CYS A 61 -4.12 4.15 -1.95
N THR A 62 -4.11 5.13 -1.04
CA THR A 62 -5.30 5.94 -0.75
C THR A 62 -5.69 6.77 -1.97
N ARG A 63 -4.70 7.41 -2.58
CA ARG A 63 -4.95 8.32 -3.69
C ARG A 63 -5.48 7.63 -4.93
N TYR A 64 -4.96 6.45 -5.23
CA TYR A 64 -5.33 5.71 -6.44
C TYR A 64 -6.29 4.56 -6.16
N GLU A 65 -6.84 4.49 -4.96
CA GLU A 65 -7.85 3.50 -4.56
C GLU A 65 -7.36 2.07 -4.77
N ILE A 66 -6.13 1.83 -4.39
CA ILE A 66 -5.51 0.51 -4.44
C ILE A 66 -5.88 -0.25 -3.18
N GLU A 67 -6.09 -1.56 -3.31
CA GLU A 67 -6.46 -2.40 -2.17
C GLU A 67 -5.47 -2.24 -1.02
N MET A 68 -5.93 -1.68 0.08
CA MET A 68 -5.07 -1.32 1.20
C MET A 68 -4.87 -2.44 2.21
N SER A 69 -5.72 -3.45 2.21
CA SER A 69 -5.59 -4.56 3.16
C SER A 69 -4.27 -5.31 3.00
N GLN A 70 -3.70 -5.32 1.81
CA GLN A 70 -2.42 -5.97 1.57
C GLN A 70 -1.27 -5.29 2.32
N LEU A 71 -1.42 -4.02 2.71
CA LEU A 71 -0.40 -3.31 3.46
C LEU A 71 -0.21 -3.87 4.87
N ALA A 72 -1.20 -4.61 5.38
CA ALA A 72 -1.08 -5.23 6.70
C ALA A 72 0.11 -6.18 6.77
N LEU A 73 0.52 -6.75 5.63
CA LEU A 73 1.67 -7.64 5.57
C LEU A 73 2.99 -6.93 5.90
N LEU A 74 2.99 -5.62 5.88
CA LEU A 74 4.20 -4.82 6.13
C LEU A 74 4.34 -4.39 7.58
N GLU A 75 3.47 -4.88 8.46
CA GLU A 75 3.57 -4.61 9.89
C GLU A 75 4.85 -5.22 10.46
N THR A 76 5.56 -4.44 11.27
CA THR A 76 6.77 -4.89 11.97
C THR A 76 6.69 -4.45 13.42
N ASP A 77 7.60 -4.98 14.25
CA ASP A 77 7.68 -4.55 15.64
C ASP A 77 7.92 -3.05 15.74
N GLN A 78 8.67 -2.48 14.81
CA GLN A 78 9.04 -1.07 14.82
C GLN A 78 7.88 -0.15 14.44
N ASN A 79 7.00 -0.59 13.53
CA ASN A 79 5.91 0.27 13.09
C ASN A 79 4.57 -0.05 13.75
N ARG A 80 4.50 -1.12 14.52
CA ARG A 80 3.22 -1.61 15.07
C ARG A 80 2.45 -0.55 15.83
N ALA A 81 3.14 0.24 16.65
CA ALA A 81 2.48 1.20 17.53
C ALA A 81 1.67 2.23 16.74
N TRP A 82 2.25 2.77 15.66
CA TRP A 82 1.54 3.80 14.88
C TRP A 82 0.76 3.22 13.71
N PHE A 83 1.14 2.03 13.25
CA PHE A 83 0.51 1.42 12.06
C PHE A 83 -0.69 0.56 12.45
N ALA A 84 -0.46 -0.52 13.18
CA ALA A 84 -1.54 -1.42 13.58
C ALA A 84 -2.26 -0.95 14.84
N GLY A 85 -1.61 -0.17 15.67
CA GLY A 85 -2.16 0.29 16.95
C GLY A 85 -2.94 1.60 16.88
N ASN A 86 -2.88 2.32 15.77
CA ASN A 86 -3.55 3.61 15.66
C ASN A 86 -4.91 3.48 14.99
N GLN A 87 -5.92 3.12 15.78
CA GLN A 87 -7.27 2.87 15.26
C GLN A 87 -7.97 4.14 14.79
N LYS A 88 -7.45 5.31 15.10
CA LYS A 88 -8.03 6.59 14.68
C LYS A 88 -7.49 7.08 13.35
N ALA A 89 -6.46 6.44 12.81
CA ALA A 89 -5.89 6.86 11.53
C ALA A 89 -6.91 6.67 10.41
N PHE A 90 -6.92 7.59 9.43
CA PHE A 90 -7.89 7.56 8.35
C PHE A 90 -7.82 6.27 7.53
N TRP A 91 -6.65 5.66 7.46
CA TRP A 91 -6.40 4.46 6.66
C TRP A 91 -6.62 3.16 7.45
N PHE A 92 -6.81 3.24 8.77
CA PHE A 92 -6.83 2.04 9.62
C PHE A 92 -7.89 1.02 9.18
N GLU A 93 -9.11 1.48 8.94
CA GLU A 93 -10.18 0.57 8.52
C GLU A 93 -9.88 -0.12 7.20
N LYS A 94 -9.25 0.60 6.28
CA LYS A 94 -8.95 0.03 4.97
C LYS A 94 -7.84 -1.00 5.02
N VAL A 95 -6.90 -0.84 5.93
CA VAL A 95 -5.78 -1.78 6.08
C VAL A 95 -6.18 -2.95 6.98
N PHE A 96 -6.79 -2.67 8.13
CA PHE A 96 -7.05 -3.69 9.14
C PHE A 96 -8.54 -3.97 9.38
N GLY A 97 -9.42 -3.13 8.89
CA GLY A 97 -10.84 -3.19 9.21
C GLY A 97 -11.56 -4.43 8.68
N GLY A 98 -11.10 -4.95 7.54
CA GLY A 98 -11.69 -6.15 6.98
C GLY A 98 -11.63 -7.35 7.91
N GLN A 99 -10.51 -7.50 8.61
CA GLN A 99 -10.33 -8.57 9.59
C GLN A 99 -11.23 -8.35 10.80
N THR A 100 -11.30 -7.10 11.26
CA THR A 100 -12.18 -6.75 12.38
C THR A 100 -13.64 -7.00 12.02
N GLY A 101 -14.02 -6.62 10.81
CA GLY A 101 -15.38 -6.85 10.34
C GLY A 101 -15.74 -8.30 10.31
N LYS A 102 -14.84 -9.15 9.85
CA LYS A 102 -15.06 -10.59 9.80
C LYS A 102 -15.26 -11.16 11.19
N ARG A 103 -14.48 -10.70 12.16
CA ARG A 103 -14.62 -11.18 13.53
C ARG A 103 -15.97 -10.80 14.13
N ARG A 104 -16.44 -9.58 13.82
CA ARG A 104 -17.73 -9.14 14.33
C ARG A 104 -18.89 -9.94 13.75
N LEU A 105 -18.74 -10.32 12.50
CA LEU A 105 -19.80 -11.08 11.81
C LEU A 105 -19.75 -12.56 12.15
N GLY A 106 -18.57 -13.03 12.51
CA GLY A 106 -18.43 -14.43 12.88
C GLY A 106 -18.85 -14.66 14.30
#